data_4291f0b4df040e3a75b551e1ac7ebecc
#
_entry.id   4291f0b4df040e3a75b551e1ac7ebecc
#
_cell.length_a   1.000
_cell.length_b   1.000
_cell.length_c   1.000
_cell.angle_alpha   90.00
_cell.angle_beta   90.00
_cell.angle_gamma   90.00
#
_symmetry.space_group_name_H-M   'P 1'
#
loop_
_entity.id
_entity.type
_entity.pdbx_description
1 polymer ?
#
loop_
_entity_poly.entity_id
_entity_poly.type
_entity_poly.pdbx_seq_one_letter_code
_entity_poly.pdbx_strand_id
1 'polypeptide(L)'
;MCHSALSPEQERVHDHLMRWLKCCGDTGHRNYITVGGYAGTGKTHLAAALRITLGDLNRTMRVGFCAFTGKASSVLRERLESMAGLYTGDYVGTIHGMIYRPVIQEDENRRQRIVGWKRRSRLPYDLIILDEASMVSSDLWRDLTSYGIPIIAVGDHGQLPPIGDRFSIVHRPDLVLNEIHRQALDSPIIRLSVEVRTMGEIPFETFGNDVYKVRQSGSDLDDLSEGLDFSQPTIIILCGMNWTRVRLNTHIRSKLGYYGGIPCEGERIICLKNNHYTKLMNGQLGTLGSIRLRVTPEIYEAVITMDNLPEPYQTLVHSCCFGKREYGGHYDEVSPKKVEQILDDTGYPAVDLFDFGYAISVHRSQGSEWDSVLLFEERSRHWDDEFYKRWLYTAVTRAKERLFVIARD
;
A
#
# COMPACT_ATOMS: atom_id res chain seq x y z
N MET A 1 30.85 11.26 -2.68
CA MET A 1 29.67 10.39 -2.84
C MET A 1 28.97 10.83 -4.10
N CYS A 2 28.83 9.94 -5.08
CA CYS A 2 28.20 10.29 -6.36
C CYS A 2 26.70 10.46 -6.11
N HIS A 3 26.22 11.72 -6.00
CA HIS A 3 24.79 11.98 -6.15
C HIS A 3 24.44 11.52 -7.57
N SER A 4 23.55 10.51 -7.69
CA SER A 4 23.03 10.15 -9.01
C SER A 4 22.36 11.40 -9.56
N ALA A 5 22.86 11.92 -10.68
CA ALA A 5 22.37 13.14 -11.29
C ALA A 5 20.88 12.98 -11.63
N LEU A 6 20.10 14.02 -11.44
CA LEU A 6 18.73 14.07 -11.93
C LEU A 6 18.73 14.01 -13.46
N SER A 7 17.69 13.40 -14.05
CA SER A 7 17.49 13.51 -15.50
C SER A 7 17.08 14.93 -15.86
N PRO A 8 17.23 15.35 -17.13
CA PRO A 8 16.81 16.69 -17.56
C PRO A 8 15.34 17.00 -17.28
N GLU A 9 14.47 16.01 -17.30
CA GLU A 9 13.07 16.18 -16.92
C GLU A 9 12.91 16.37 -15.41
N GLN A 10 13.62 15.57 -14.63
CA GLN A 10 13.62 15.70 -13.16
C GLN A 10 14.23 17.04 -12.73
N GLU A 11 15.28 17.53 -13.37
CA GLU A 11 15.88 18.86 -13.10
C GLU A 11 14.85 19.96 -13.34
N ARG A 12 14.12 19.94 -14.45
CA ARG A 12 13.07 20.92 -14.76
C ARG A 12 11.97 20.93 -13.68
N VAL A 13 11.53 19.74 -13.25
CA VAL A 13 10.52 19.61 -12.21
C VAL A 13 11.07 20.09 -10.86
N HIS A 14 12.28 19.71 -10.50
CA HIS A 14 12.99 20.16 -9.30
C HIS A 14 13.07 21.70 -9.24
N ASP A 15 13.54 22.35 -10.33
CA ASP A 15 13.66 23.80 -10.39
C ASP A 15 12.30 24.50 -10.30
N HIS A 16 11.24 23.87 -10.87
CA HIS A 16 9.89 24.39 -10.73
C HIS A 16 9.40 24.32 -9.27
N LEU A 17 9.62 23.19 -8.59
CA LEU A 17 9.28 23.03 -7.18
C LEU A 17 10.04 24.02 -6.29
N MET A 18 11.32 24.24 -6.56
CA MET A 18 12.13 25.24 -5.83
C MET A 18 11.62 26.68 -6.03
N ARG A 19 11.18 27.04 -7.24
CA ARG A 19 10.56 28.34 -7.51
C ARG A 19 9.21 28.47 -6.83
N TRP A 20 8.36 27.43 -6.92
CA TRP A 20 7.06 27.41 -6.26
C TRP A 20 7.19 27.59 -4.74
N LEU A 21 8.13 26.90 -4.10
CA LEU A 21 8.38 27.03 -2.66
C LEU A 21 8.76 28.45 -2.23
N LYS A 22 9.49 29.19 -3.07
CA LYS A 22 9.83 30.60 -2.80
C LYS A 22 8.64 31.53 -2.83
N CYS A 23 7.63 31.21 -3.63
CA CYS A 23 6.38 31.99 -3.74
C CYS A 23 5.28 31.47 -2.81
N CYS A 24 5.51 30.35 -2.13
CA CYS A 24 4.54 29.75 -1.21
C CYS A 24 4.48 30.61 0.07
N GLY A 25 3.36 31.25 0.30
CA GLY A 25 3.17 32.18 1.43
C GLY A 25 2.61 33.54 0.97
N ASP A 26 2.67 33.85 -0.31
CA ASP A 26 2.02 35.03 -0.85
C ASP A 26 0.50 34.83 -0.87
N THR A 27 -0.23 35.86 -0.49
CA THR A 27 -1.70 35.84 -0.45
C THR A 27 -2.28 35.55 -1.83
N GLY A 28 -3.04 34.42 -1.92
CA GLY A 28 -3.71 34.00 -3.14
C GLY A 28 -3.09 32.80 -3.85
N HIS A 29 -1.93 32.30 -3.41
CA HIS A 29 -1.34 31.10 -3.97
C HIS A 29 -1.87 29.83 -3.27
N ARG A 30 -2.11 28.79 -4.06
CA ARG A 30 -2.44 27.45 -3.56
C ARG A 30 -1.25 26.87 -2.78
N ASN A 31 -1.50 26.42 -1.54
CA ASN A 31 -0.46 25.89 -0.65
C ASN A 31 -0.04 24.45 -0.98
N TYR A 32 -0.37 23.92 -2.14
CA TYR A 32 0.09 22.62 -2.58
C TYR A 32 0.37 22.59 -4.08
N ILE A 33 1.25 21.70 -4.49
CA ILE A 33 1.57 21.39 -5.87
C ILE A 33 1.65 19.87 -6.04
N THR A 34 1.21 19.36 -7.18
CA THR A 34 1.13 17.93 -7.47
C THR A 34 2.12 17.51 -8.55
N VAL A 35 2.81 16.40 -8.31
CA VAL A 35 3.75 15.79 -9.25
C VAL A 35 3.27 14.38 -9.60
N GLY A 36 2.86 14.18 -10.83
CA GLY A 36 2.51 12.88 -11.36
C GLY A 36 3.69 12.20 -12.05
N GLY A 37 3.78 10.89 -11.93
CA GLY A 37 4.78 10.13 -12.69
C GLY A 37 4.45 8.65 -12.64
N TYR A 38 4.70 7.95 -13.72
CA TYR A 38 4.50 6.51 -13.80
C TYR A 38 5.58 5.72 -13.03
N ALA A 39 5.41 4.40 -12.92
CA ALA A 39 6.45 3.53 -12.39
C ALA A 39 7.76 3.71 -13.18
N GLY A 40 8.90 3.71 -12.49
CA GLY A 40 10.21 3.86 -13.11
C GLY A 40 10.64 5.30 -13.49
N THR A 41 9.82 6.34 -13.19
CA THR A 41 10.17 7.75 -13.49
C THR A 41 10.99 8.43 -12.38
N GLY A 42 11.30 7.72 -11.29
CA GLY A 42 12.17 8.22 -10.22
C GLY A 42 11.55 9.27 -9.30
N LYS A 43 10.24 9.21 -9.04
CA LYS A 43 9.52 10.13 -8.14
C LYS A 43 10.17 10.28 -6.77
N THR A 44 10.45 9.17 -6.10
CA THR A 44 11.07 9.14 -4.76
C THR A 44 12.51 9.70 -4.79
N HIS A 45 13.22 9.48 -5.92
CA HIS A 45 14.55 10.06 -6.13
C HIS A 45 14.48 11.59 -6.20
N LEU A 46 13.50 12.12 -6.96
CA LEU A 46 13.26 13.57 -7.03
C LEU A 46 12.95 14.16 -5.65
N ALA A 47 12.11 13.50 -4.85
CA ALA A 47 11.76 13.95 -3.49
C ALA A 47 13.01 14.02 -2.58
N ALA A 48 13.89 13.01 -2.66
CA ALA A 48 15.13 12.99 -1.91
C ALA A 48 16.12 14.08 -2.37
N ALA A 49 16.29 14.25 -3.68
CA ALA A 49 17.13 15.31 -4.23
C ALA A 49 16.66 16.71 -3.84
N LEU A 50 15.34 16.94 -3.87
CA LEU A 50 14.74 18.19 -3.40
C LEU A 50 15.08 18.46 -1.93
N ARG A 51 14.96 17.42 -1.07
CA ARG A 51 15.30 17.57 0.36
C ARG A 51 16.75 17.91 0.60
N ILE A 52 17.67 17.30 -0.15
CA ILE A 52 19.11 17.62 -0.06
C ILE A 52 19.33 19.09 -0.43
N THR A 53 18.79 19.55 -1.56
CA THR A 53 18.90 20.96 -1.97
C THR A 53 18.35 21.92 -0.91
N LEU A 54 17.20 21.59 -0.32
CA LEU A 54 16.60 22.40 0.75
C LEU A 54 17.47 22.39 2.02
N GLY A 55 18.09 21.26 2.35
CA GLY A 55 19.00 21.13 3.48
C GLY A 55 20.28 21.94 3.32
N ASP A 56 20.81 22.03 2.13
CA ASP A 56 21.98 22.87 1.81
C ASP A 56 21.66 24.37 1.92
N LEU A 57 20.42 24.75 1.58
CA LEU A 57 19.97 26.14 1.70
C LEU A 57 19.57 26.51 3.14
N ASN A 58 18.90 25.61 3.84
CA ASN A 58 18.43 25.81 5.21
C ASN A 58 18.43 24.51 6.02
N ARG A 59 19.46 24.28 6.82
CA ARG A 59 19.60 23.06 7.65
C ARG A 59 18.60 22.98 8.79
N THR A 60 17.97 24.07 9.18
CA THR A 60 16.97 24.10 10.27
C THR A 60 15.55 23.82 9.77
N MET A 61 15.34 23.79 8.46
CA MET A 61 14.05 23.47 7.85
C MET A 61 13.63 22.03 8.20
N ARG A 62 12.42 21.87 8.70
CA ARG A 62 11.84 20.58 9.07
C ARG A 62 10.87 20.13 8.01
N VAL A 63 11.12 18.97 7.44
CA VAL A 63 10.26 18.38 6.41
C VAL A 63 9.52 17.17 6.95
N GLY A 64 8.20 17.15 6.75
CA GLY A 64 7.36 15.99 7.03
C GLY A 64 7.21 15.14 5.80
N PHE A 65 7.93 14.02 5.71
CA PHE A 65 7.70 13.00 4.69
C PHE A 65 6.60 12.06 5.13
N CYS A 66 5.59 11.89 4.30
CA CYS A 66 4.51 10.98 4.62
C CYS A 66 4.05 10.18 3.40
N ALA A 67 3.52 9.00 3.68
CA ALA A 67 2.86 8.15 2.71
C ALA A 67 1.54 7.63 3.28
N PHE A 68 0.67 7.07 2.43
CA PHE A 68 -0.61 6.56 2.89
C PHE A 68 -0.46 5.30 3.74
N THR A 69 0.44 4.37 3.35
CA THR A 69 0.66 3.09 4.06
C THR A 69 1.96 3.09 4.84
N GLY A 70 2.02 2.24 5.89
CA GLY A 70 3.26 2.04 6.67
C GLY A 70 4.37 1.46 5.82
N LYS A 71 4.07 0.51 4.92
CA LYS A 71 5.07 -0.08 4.01
C LYS A 71 5.65 0.97 3.06
N ALA A 72 4.80 1.80 2.43
CA ALA A 72 5.28 2.88 1.57
C ALA A 72 6.16 3.88 2.34
N SER A 73 5.80 4.20 3.59
CA SER A 73 6.64 5.09 4.41
C SER A 73 7.97 4.47 4.82
N SER A 74 8.05 3.15 5.01
CA SER A 74 9.32 2.44 5.26
C SER A 74 10.23 2.48 4.03
N VAL A 75 9.70 2.18 2.85
CA VAL A 75 10.44 2.27 1.58
C VAL A 75 10.94 3.69 1.33
N LEU A 76 10.09 4.69 1.57
CA LEU A 76 10.48 6.11 1.47
C LEU A 76 11.63 6.44 2.44
N ARG A 77 11.58 5.97 3.68
CA ARG A 77 12.65 6.16 4.68
C ARG A 77 13.96 5.56 4.21
N GLU A 78 13.97 4.29 3.82
CA GLU A 78 15.15 3.60 3.32
C GLU A 78 15.79 4.34 2.14
N ARG A 79 14.96 4.87 1.23
CA ARG A 79 15.45 5.63 0.08
C ARG A 79 16.06 6.96 0.50
N LEU A 80 15.42 7.70 1.41
CA LEU A 80 15.96 8.94 1.94
C LEU A 80 17.30 8.72 2.68
N GLU A 81 17.38 7.68 3.50
CA GLU A 81 18.61 7.32 4.23
C GLU A 81 19.74 6.93 3.27
N SER A 82 19.45 6.11 2.25
CA SER A 82 20.44 5.70 1.24
C SER A 82 21.03 6.86 0.44
N MET A 83 20.29 7.96 0.30
CA MET A 83 20.70 9.17 -0.41
C MET A 83 21.23 10.26 0.52
N ALA A 84 21.35 10.01 1.84
CA ALA A 84 21.65 11.03 2.85
C ALA A 84 20.68 12.24 2.82
N GLY A 85 19.45 12.01 2.38
CA GLY A 85 18.40 13.02 2.28
C GLY A 85 17.52 13.15 3.53
N LEU A 86 17.96 12.64 4.69
CA LEU A 86 17.22 12.74 5.95
C LEU A 86 18.01 13.61 6.95
N TYR A 87 17.37 14.64 7.49
CA TYR A 87 17.98 15.59 8.41
C TYR A 87 17.32 15.52 9.79
N THR A 88 18.06 15.98 10.81
CA THR A 88 17.55 16.05 12.18
C THR A 88 16.30 16.93 12.25
N GLY A 89 15.21 16.37 12.78
CA GLY A 89 13.92 17.06 12.89
C GLY A 89 12.94 16.75 11.77
N ASP A 90 13.36 16.01 10.73
CA ASP A 90 12.46 15.49 9.73
C ASP A 90 11.60 14.34 10.29
N TYR A 91 10.41 14.23 9.79
CA TYR A 91 9.50 13.11 10.05
C TYR A 91 9.42 12.22 8.83
N VAL A 92 9.43 10.90 9.02
CA VAL A 92 9.08 9.95 7.98
C VAL A 92 8.09 8.94 8.56
N GLY A 93 6.89 8.84 7.97
CA GLY A 93 5.85 7.94 8.45
C GLY A 93 4.57 8.04 7.65
N THR A 94 3.46 7.57 8.24
CA THR A 94 2.15 7.67 7.58
C THR A 94 1.52 9.05 7.79
N ILE A 95 0.63 9.46 6.87
CA ILE A 95 -0.17 10.68 7.01
C ILE A 95 -0.92 10.65 8.34
N HIS A 96 -1.60 9.54 8.65
CA HIS A 96 -2.35 9.39 9.90
C HIS A 96 -1.46 9.60 11.14
N GLY A 97 -0.28 8.99 11.17
CA GLY A 97 0.68 9.15 12.28
C GLY A 97 1.18 10.58 12.44
N MET A 98 1.26 11.33 11.33
CA MET A 98 1.66 12.72 11.33
C MET A 98 0.58 13.66 11.85
N ILE A 99 -0.68 13.52 11.36
CA ILE A 99 -1.74 14.52 11.61
C ILE A 99 -2.68 14.17 12.78
N TYR A 100 -2.75 12.90 13.18
CA TYR A 100 -3.61 12.49 14.30
C TYR A 100 -2.79 12.02 15.50
N ARG A 101 -3.44 12.06 16.65
CA ARG A 101 -2.97 11.45 17.90
C ARG A 101 -4.09 10.61 18.51
N PRO A 102 -3.76 9.47 19.14
CA PRO A 102 -4.77 8.68 19.85
C PRO A 102 -5.35 9.46 21.03
N VAL A 103 -6.63 9.32 21.24
CA VAL A 103 -7.32 9.73 22.48
C VAL A 103 -7.34 8.49 23.36
N ILE A 104 -6.56 8.51 24.43
CA ILE A 104 -6.44 7.40 25.36
C ILE A 104 -7.37 7.67 26.54
N GLN A 105 -8.17 6.68 26.91
CA GLN A 105 -8.98 6.67 28.11
C GLN A 105 -8.56 5.48 28.98
N GLU A 106 -8.46 5.68 30.29
CA GLU A 106 -8.24 4.58 31.23
C GLU A 106 -9.60 3.99 31.64
N ASP A 107 -9.71 2.66 31.59
CA ASP A 107 -10.85 1.93 32.13
C ASP A 107 -10.74 1.78 33.66
N GLU A 108 -11.82 1.25 34.31
CA GLU A 108 -11.89 1.00 35.76
C GLU A 108 -10.75 0.09 36.27
N ASN A 109 -10.13 -0.69 35.38
CA ASN A 109 -9.00 -1.58 35.67
C ASN A 109 -7.63 -0.94 35.37
N ARG A 110 -7.57 0.38 35.20
CA ARG A 110 -6.35 1.14 34.81
C ARG A 110 -5.73 0.71 33.47
N ARG A 111 -6.53 0.12 32.57
CA ARG A 111 -6.08 -0.23 31.23
C ARG A 111 -6.32 0.95 30.30
N GLN A 112 -5.30 1.30 29.55
CA GLN A 112 -5.41 2.36 28.57
C GLN A 112 -6.09 1.85 27.30
N ARG A 113 -7.16 2.54 26.87
CA ARG A 113 -7.86 2.27 25.62
C ARG A 113 -7.81 3.47 24.69
N ILE A 114 -7.59 3.25 23.39
CA ILE A 114 -7.77 4.29 22.39
C ILE A 114 -9.28 4.34 22.06
N VAL A 115 -9.91 5.41 22.52
CA VAL A 115 -11.35 5.66 22.30
C VAL A 115 -11.63 6.51 21.07
N GLY A 116 -10.59 6.96 20.39
CA GLY A 116 -10.71 7.75 19.17
C GLY A 116 -9.40 8.39 18.72
N TRP A 117 -9.51 9.17 17.67
CA TRP A 117 -8.40 9.91 17.06
C TRP A 117 -8.73 11.39 17.09
N LYS A 118 -7.78 12.18 17.54
CA LYS A 118 -7.91 13.63 17.53
C LYS A 118 -6.84 14.22 16.61
N ARG A 119 -7.26 15.07 15.69
CA ARG A 119 -6.33 15.82 14.87
C ARG A 119 -5.43 16.69 15.74
N ARG A 120 -4.14 16.71 15.43
CA ARG A 120 -3.17 17.61 16.09
C ARG A 120 -3.53 19.05 15.77
N SER A 121 -3.38 19.94 16.72
CA SER A 121 -3.66 21.37 16.51
C SER A 121 -2.63 22.07 15.62
N ARG A 122 -1.39 21.59 15.66
CA ARG A 122 -0.25 22.12 14.88
C ARG A 122 0.68 20.98 14.49
N LEU A 123 1.38 21.16 13.38
CA LEU A 123 2.49 20.31 12.94
C LEU A 123 3.76 21.16 12.95
N PRO A 124 4.91 20.60 13.38
CA PRO A 124 6.16 21.34 13.51
C PRO A 124 7.00 21.30 12.21
N TYR A 125 6.36 21.27 11.05
CA TYR A 125 7.02 21.14 9.74
C TYR A 125 6.83 22.41 8.92
N ASP A 126 7.85 22.76 8.15
CA ASP A 126 7.85 23.89 7.22
C ASP A 126 7.39 23.49 5.81
N LEU A 127 7.49 22.19 5.50
CA LEU A 127 7.07 21.57 4.23
C LEU A 127 6.59 20.16 4.50
N ILE A 128 5.59 19.72 3.76
CA ILE A 128 5.16 18.33 3.71
C ILE A 128 5.43 17.77 2.31
N ILE A 129 6.10 16.65 2.22
CA ILE A 129 6.25 15.86 0.99
C ILE A 129 5.46 14.58 1.17
N LEU A 130 4.40 14.45 0.39
CA LEU A 130 3.50 13.31 0.40
C LEU A 130 3.83 12.40 -0.78
N ASP A 131 4.27 11.17 -0.50
CA ASP A 131 4.47 10.13 -1.50
C ASP A 131 3.23 9.22 -1.58
N GLU A 132 3.06 8.50 -2.68
CA GLU A 132 1.89 7.66 -2.99
C GLU A 132 0.56 8.43 -2.85
N ALA A 133 0.53 9.68 -3.32
CA ALA A 133 -0.63 10.58 -3.18
C ALA A 133 -1.90 10.09 -3.91
N SER A 134 -1.77 9.11 -4.83
CA SER A 134 -2.90 8.46 -5.52
C SER A 134 -3.86 7.73 -4.59
N MET A 135 -3.40 7.34 -3.40
CA MET A 135 -4.18 6.58 -2.40
C MET A 135 -4.91 7.46 -1.38
N VAL A 136 -4.72 8.76 -1.42
CA VAL A 136 -5.24 9.69 -0.39
C VAL A 136 -6.69 10.04 -0.69
N SER A 137 -7.59 9.77 0.28
CA SER A 137 -9.00 10.13 0.18
C SER A 137 -9.23 11.63 0.33
N SER A 138 -10.37 12.10 -0.15
CA SER A 138 -10.79 13.50 -0.06
C SER A 138 -10.81 14.05 1.38
N ASP A 139 -11.28 13.25 2.34
CA ASP A 139 -11.32 13.64 3.74
C ASP A 139 -9.92 13.81 4.35
N LEU A 140 -9.05 12.83 4.11
CA LEU A 140 -7.67 12.88 4.61
C LEU A 140 -6.88 14.02 3.97
N TRP A 141 -7.13 14.29 2.69
CA TRP A 141 -6.54 15.43 1.98
C TRP A 141 -6.99 16.76 2.57
N ARG A 142 -8.29 16.92 2.84
CA ARG A 142 -8.84 18.12 3.47
C ARG A 142 -8.22 18.36 4.86
N ASP A 143 -8.08 17.30 5.66
CA ASP A 143 -7.46 17.41 6.98
C ASP A 143 -5.99 17.80 6.89
N LEU A 144 -5.25 17.25 5.94
CA LEU A 144 -3.84 17.57 5.71
C LEU A 144 -3.64 19.02 5.27
N THR A 145 -4.43 19.47 4.29
CA THR A 145 -4.32 20.85 3.75
C THR A 145 -4.75 21.92 4.73
N SER A 146 -5.59 21.57 5.71
CA SER A 146 -6.09 22.52 6.72
C SER A 146 -5.01 23.07 7.66
N TYR A 147 -3.80 22.50 7.66
CA TYR A 147 -2.67 23.04 8.43
C TYR A 147 -2.02 24.24 7.78
N GLY A 148 -2.33 24.56 6.50
CA GLY A 148 -1.74 25.68 5.78
C GLY A 148 -0.26 25.52 5.45
N ILE A 149 0.36 24.37 5.76
CA ILE A 149 1.74 24.07 5.43
C ILE A 149 1.86 23.79 3.94
N PRO A 150 2.90 24.27 3.23
CA PRO A 150 3.16 23.89 1.85
C PRO A 150 3.25 22.37 1.67
N ILE A 151 2.58 21.82 0.63
CA ILE A 151 2.55 20.39 0.35
C ILE A 151 3.01 20.12 -1.06
N ILE A 152 4.00 19.25 -1.23
CA ILE A 152 4.35 18.63 -2.51
C ILE A 152 3.78 17.22 -2.50
N ALA A 153 2.74 16.98 -3.29
CA ALA A 153 2.09 15.69 -3.40
C ALA A 153 2.60 14.95 -4.63
N VAL A 154 3.31 13.86 -4.41
CA VAL A 154 3.92 13.01 -5.44
C VAL A 154 3.13 11.72 -5.54
N GLY A 155 2.79 11.27 -6.75
CA GLY A 155 2.04 10.03 -6.91
C GLY A 155 2.02 9.52 -8.34
N ASP A 156 1.50 8.33 -8.50
CA ASP A 156 1.34 7.70 -9.80
C ASP A 156 -0.09 7.91 -10.30
N HIS A 157 -0.25 8.79 -11.29
CA HIS A 157 -1.55 9.15 -11.85
C HIS A 157 -2.17 8.04 -12.72
N GLY A 158 -1.40 7.00 -13.06
CA GLY A 158 -1.89 5.80 -13.76
C GLY A 158 -2.47 4.74 -12.83
N GLN A 159 -2.20 4.82 -11.52
CA GLN A 159 -2.74 3.86 -10.55
C GLN A 159 -4.21 4.10 -10.21
N LEU A 160 -4.81 3.10 -9.54
CA LEU A 160 -6.19 3.18 -9.05
C LEU A 160 -6.36 4.32 -8.04
N PRO A 161 -7.53 4.99 -8.05
CA PRO A 161 -7.91 5.92 -6.99
C PRO A 161 -8.19 5.18 -5.67
N PRO A 162 -8.37 5.91 -4.55
CA PRO A 162 -8.76 5.32 -3.27
C PRO A 162 -10.09 4.56 -3.37
N ILE A 163 -10.23 3.50 -2.58
CA ILE A 163 -11.47 2.70 -2.55
C ILE A 163 -12.64 3.57 -2.08
N GLY A 164 -13.72 3.56 -2.86
CA GLY A 164 -14.97 4.27 -2.52
C GLY A 164 -14.93 5.78 -2.71
N ASP A 165 -13.81 6.33 -3.18
CA ASP A 165 -13.67 7.75 -3.50
C ASP A 165 -13.31 7.91 -4.98
N ARG A 166 -13.97 8.85 -5.67
CA ARG A 166 -13.61 9.25 -7.04
C ARG A 166 -12.54 10.33 -7.07
N PHE A 167 -12.20 10.85 -5.91
CA PHE A 167 -11.18 11.86 -5.76
C PHE A 167 -9.78 11.24 -5.95
N SER A 168 -8.96 11.88 -6.74
CA SER A 168 -7.53 11.60 -6.82
C SER A 168 -6.81 12.92 -7.03
N ILE A 169 -5.99 13.26 -6.06
CA ILE A 169 -5.21 14.51 -6.07
C ILE A 169 -4.24 14.57 -7.27
N VAL A 170 -3.79 13.43 -7.73
CA VAL A 170 -2.83 13.30 -8.85
C VAL A 170 -3.49 12.91 -10.17
N HIS A 171 -4.82 12.96 -10.28
CA HIS A 171 -5.52 12.64 -11.54
C HIS A 171 -5.13 13.59 -12.69
N ARG A 172 -4.97 14.88 -12.36
CA ARG A 172 -4.44 15.92 -13.27
C ARG A 172 -3.34 16.66 -12.53
N PRO A 173 -2.13 16.12 -12.51
CA PRO A 173 -1.03 16.72 -11.76
C PRO A 173 -0.56 18.03 -12.42
N ASP A 174 -0.04 18.93 -11.61
CA ASP A 174 0.53 20.21 -12.08
C ASP A 174 1.82 20.01 -12.86
N LEU A 175 2.61 19.03 -12.44
CA LEU A 175 3.88 18.64 -13.05
C LEU A 175 3.86 17.14 -13.33
N VAL A 176 4.47 16.73 -14.44
CA VAL A 176 4.50 15.32 -14.85
C VAL A 176 5.92 14.88 -15.11
N LEU A 177 6.24 13.67 -14.67
CA LEU A 177 7.43 12.90 -15.05
C LEU A 177 6.99 11.80 -16.01
N ASN A 178 7.35 11.93 -17.26
CA ASN A 178 7.03 10.95 -18.32
C ASN A 178 8.22 10.05 -18.67
N GLU A 179 9.44 10.56 -18.46
CA GLU A 179 10.66 9.85 -18.82
C GLU A 179 10.90 8.68 -17.88
N ILE A 180 10.79 7.47 -18.41
CA ILE A 180 11.17 6.26 -17.70
C ILE A 180 12.68 6.09 -17.83
N HIS A 181 13.37 5.92 -16.72
CA HIS A 181 14.82 5.75 -16.72
C HIS A 181 15.22 4.50 -17.50
N ARG A 182 16.35 4.57 -18.26
CA ARG A 182 16.84 3.47 -19.09
C ARG A 182 16.94 2.15 -18.36
N GLN A 183 17.49 2.17 -17.14
CA GLN A 183 17.57 0.98 -16.29
C GLN A 183 16.20 0.37 -15.96
N ALA A 184 15.15 1.18 -15.86
CA ALA A 184 13.79 0.69 -15.66
C ALA A 184 13.20 0.10 -16.94
N LEU A 185 13.56 0.62 -18.13
CA LEU A 185 13.10 0.08 -19.42
C LEU A 185 13.71 -1.28 -19.78
N ASP A 186 14.79 -1.69 -19.12
CA ASP A 186 15.34 -3.04 -19.27
C ASP A 186 14.41 -4.09 -18.64
N SER A 187 13.54 -3.68 -17.70
CA SER A 187 12.54 -4.55 -17.08
C SER A 187 11.39 -4.85 -18.05
N PRO A 188 11.09 -6.13 -18.33
CA PRO A 188 9.92 -6.55 -19.12
C PRO A 188 8.61 -6.07 -18.49
N ILE A 189 8.55 -6.00 -17.17
CA ILE A 189 7.37 -5.57 -16.41
C ILE A 189 7.10 -4.08 -16.65
N ILE A 190 8.13 -3.25 -16.64
CA ILE A 190 7.98 -1.81 -16.93
C ILE A 190 7.54 -1.60 -18.38
N ARG A 191 8.11 -2.33 -19.35
CA ARG A 191 7.66 -2.28 -20.75
C ARG A 191 6.20 -2.67 -20.88
N LEU A 192 5.78 -3.79 -20.26
CA LEU A 192 4.39 -4.20 -20.24
C LEU A 192 3.48 -3.13 -19.57
N SER A 193 3.94 -2.48 -18.51
CA SER A 193 3.17 -1.41 -17.87
C SER A 193 2.87 -0.23 -18.79
N VAL A 194 3.82 0.08 -19.72
CA VAL A 194 3.61 1.09 -20.76
C VAL A 194 2.54 0.65 -21.77
N GLU A 195 2.58 -0.62 -22.20
CA GLU A 195 1.59 -1.17 -23.12
C GLU A 195 0.20 -1.20 -22.51
N VAL A 196 0.08 -1.71 -21.29
CA VAL A 196 -1.20 -1.78 -20.58
C VAL A 196 -1.86 -0.42 -20.44
N ARG A 197 -1.12 0.62 -20.06
CA ARG A 197 -1.67 1.97 -19.97
C ARG A 197 -2.07 2.57 -21.30
N THR A 198 -1.46 2.14 -22.39
CA THR A 198 -1.73 2.61 -23.76
C THR A 198 -2.88 1.83 -24.38
N MET A 199 -2.76 0.51 -24.40
CA MET A 199 -3.69 -0.39 -25.09
C MET A 199 -4.89 -0.78 -24.21
N GLY A 200 -4.69 -0.88 -22.88
CA GLY A 200 -5.74 -1.30 -21.94
C GLY A 200 -5.92 -2.81 -21.87
N GLU A 201 -4.92 -3.56 -22.27
CA GLU A 201 -4.91 -5.02 -22.23
C GLU A 201 -3.50 -5.55 -22.00
N ILE A 202 -3.41 -6.79 -21.52
CA ILE A 202 -2.16 -7.54 -21.45
C ILE A 202 -2.18 -8.53 -22.61
N PRO A 203 -1.26 -8.42 -23.60
CA PRO A 203 -1.24 -9.34 -24.74
C PRO A 203 -0.83 -10.75 -24.31
N PHE A 204 -1.21 -11.77 -25.14
CA PHE A 204 -0.78 -13.16 -24.97
C PHE A 204 0.62 -13.38 -25.56
N GLU A 205 1.54 -12.51 -25.20
CA GLU A 205 2.94 -12.58 -25.63
C GLU A 205 3.82 -12.77 -24.40
N THR A 206 4.98 -13.38 -24.62
CA THR A 206 5.98 -13.50 -23.56
C THR A 206 6.87 -12.28 -23.60
N PHE A 207 6.95 -11.53 -22.52
CA PHE A 207 7.88 -10.41 -22.38
C PHE A 207 9.15 -10.89 -21.66
N GLY A 208 10.13 -11.29 -22.43
CA GLY A 208 11.32 -11.94 -21.88
C GLY A 208 10.99 -13.29 -21.25
N ASN A 209 11.78 -13.68 -20.24
CA ASN A 209 11.55 -14.90 -19.45
C ASN A 209 10.79 -14.68 -18.15
N ASP A 210 10.26 -13.46 -17.93
CA ASP A 210 9.79 -13.02 -16.63
C ASP A 210 8.30 -12.66 -16.62
N VAL A 211 7.67 -12.56 -17.79
CA VAL A 211 6.24 -12.25 -17.92
C VAL A 211 5.55 -13.28 -18.81
N TYR A 212 4.56 -13.93 -18.27
CA TYR A 212 3.79 -14.99 -18.95
C TYR A 212 2.31 -14.74 -18.81
N LYS A 213 1.57 -14.77 -19.92
CA LYS A 213 0.09 -14.80 -19.88
C LYS A 213 -0.41 -16.13 -20.43
N VAL A 214 -1.18 -16.83 -19.63
CA VAL A 214 -1.82 -18.11 -19.96
C VAL A 214 -3.34 -18.01 -19.90
N ARG A 215 -4.03 -18.88 -20.63
CA ARG A 215 -5.47 -19.01 -20.52
C ARG A 215 -5.80 -19.86 -19.29
N GLN A 216 -6.93 -19.58 -18.67
CA GLN A 216 -7.47 -20.42 -17.60
C GLN A 216 -8.04 -21.73 -18.17
N SER A 217 -7.20 -22.59 -18.71
CA SER A 217 -7.54 -24.00 -18.88
C SER A 217 -7.34 -24.72 -17.55
N GLY A 218 -8.08 -25.79 -17.28
CA GLY A 218 -8.13 -26.39 -15.95
C GLY A 218 -6.79 -26.88 -15.37
N SER A 219 -5.75 -27.07 -16.20
CA SER A 219 -4.38 -27.45 -15.79
C SER A 219 -3.47 -26.24 -15.51
N ASP A 220 -3.69 -25.10 -16.16
CA ASP A 220 -2.71 -24.00 -16.16
C ASP A 220 -2.47 -23.41 -14.77
N LEU A 221 -3.50 -23.34 -13.92
CA LEU A 221 -3.34 -22.89 -12.55
C LEU A 221 -2.55 -23.89 -11.71
N ASP A 222 -2.78 -25.17 -11.93
CA ASP A 222 -2.10 -26.25 -11.23
C ASP A 222 -0.64 -26.32 -11.67
N ASP A 223 -0.36 -26.24 -12.96
CA ASP A 223 0.98 -26.24 -13.54
C ASP A 223 1.81 -25.02 -13.08
N LEU A 224 1.21 -23.83 -13.08
CA LEU A 224 1.87 -22.61 -12.55
C LEU A 224 2.09 -22.69 -11.04
N SER A 225 1.18 -23.30 -10.30
CA SER A 225 1.31 -23.42 -8.85
C SER A 225 2.30 -24.47 -8.39
N GLU A 226 2.66 -25.46 -9.22
CA GLU A 226 3.71 -26.44 -8.91
C GLU A 226 5.11 -25.80 -8.87
N GLY A 227 5.34 -24.73 -9.62
CA GLY A 227 6.61 -23.99 -9.66
C GLY A 227 6.71 -22.83 -8.66
N LEU A 228 5.64 -22.51 -7.91
CA LEU A 228 5.58 -21.34 -7.03
C LEU A 228 5.31 -21.76 -5.58
N ASP A 229 6.21 -21.39 -4.68
CA ASP A 229 6.03 -21.59 -3.24
C ASP A 229 5.26 -20.39 -2.63
N PHE A 230 3.95 -20.51 -2.53
CA PHE A 230 3.07 -19.48 -1.96
C PHE A 230 3.23 -19.28 -0.45
N SER A 231 4.04 -20.06 0.24
CA SER A 231 4.39 -19.82 1.64
C SER A 231 5.40 -18.66 1.78
N GLN A 232 6.12 -18.33 0.70
CA GLN A 232 7.16 -17.30 0.71
C GLN A 232 6.57 -15.88 0.71
N PRO A 233 7.16 -14.94 1.47
CA PRO A 233 6.72 -13.54 1.51
C PRO A 233 6.98 -12.77 0.20
N THR A 234 7.79 -13.32 -0.69
CA THR A 234 8.16 -12.70 -1.96
C THR A 234 7.16 -12.95 -3.09
N ILE A 235 6.15 -13.79 -2.83
CA ILE A 235 5.11 -14.16 -3.81
C ILE A 235 3.74 -13.71 -3.33
N ILE A 236 2.93 -13.18 -4.24
CA ILE A 236 1.54 -12.80 -3.98
C ILE A 236 0.63 -13.14 -5.15
N ILE A 237 -0.62 -13.47 -4.84
CA ILE A 237 -1.68 -13.59 -5.84
C ILE A 237 -2.55 -12.33 -5.81
N LEU A 238 -2.76 -11.71 -6.97
CA LEU A 238 -3.61 -10.53 -7.14
C LEU A 238 -4.88 -10.87 -7.91
N CYS A 239 -6.00 -10.29 -7.47
CA CYS A 239 -7.30 -10.46 -8.14
C CYS A 239 -8.14 -9.18 -8.03
N GLY A 240 -9.22 -9.11 -8.82
CA GLY A 240 -10.12 -7.97 -8.85
C GLY A 240 -11.25 -8.08 -7.84
N MET A 241 -11.79 -9.29 -7.67
CA MET A 241 -13.01 -9.51 -6.91
C MET A 241 -12.74 -10.18 -5.56
N ASN A 242 -13.51 -9.78 -4.57
CA ASN A 242 -13.38 -10.37 -3.24
C ASN A 242 -13.74 -11.86 -3.21
N TRP A 243 -14.76 -12.30 -3.97
CA TRP A 243 -15.11 -13.72 -4.04
C TRP A 243 -13.98 -14.56 -4.67
N THR A 244 -13.27 -14.03 -5.67
CA THR A 244 -12.06 -14.66 -6.24
C THR A 244 -10.97 -14.75 -5.19
N ARG A 245 -10.73 -13.68 -4.45
CA ARG A 245 -9.75 -13.65 -3.36
C ARG A 245 -10.00 -14.75 -2.34
N VAL A 246 -11.24 -14.92 -1.87
CA VAL A 246 -11.59 -15.96 -0.90
C VAL A 246 -11.38 -17.36 -1.50
N ARG A 247 -11.82 -17.58 -2.74
CA ARG A 247 -11.64 -18.86 -3.44
C ARG A 247 -10.17 -19.21 -3.61
N LEU A 248 -9.35 -18.26 -4.03
CA LEU A 248 -7.91 -18.45 -4.21
C LEU A 248 -7.20 -18.76 -2.89
N ASN A 249 -7.50 -18.01 -1.83
CA ASN A 249 -6.96 -18.30 -0.51
C ASN A 249 -7.35 -19.71 -0.04
N THR A 250 -8.61 -20.13 -0.24
CA THR A 250 -9.07 -21.48 0.12
C THR A 250 -8.34 -22.56 -0.71
N HIS A 251 -8.17 -22.31 -2.00
CA HIS A 251 -7.49 -23.26 -2.91
C HIS A 251 -6.02 -23.43 -2.54
N ILE A 252 -5.27 -22.32 -2.36
CA ILE A 252 -3.85 -22.38 -1.99
C ILE A 252 -3.67 -23.04 -0.62
N ARG A 253 -4.53 -22.72 0.36
CA ARG A 253 -4.50 -23.37 1.67
C ARG A 253 -4.63 -24.88 1.56
N SER A 254 -5.59 -25.35 0.77
CA SER A 254 -5.79 -26.81 0.60
C SER A 254 -4.60 -27.49 -0.09
N LYS A 255 -3.95 -26.81 -1.07
CA LYS A 255 -2.72 -27.31 -1.70
C LYS A 255 -1.55 -27.40 -0.71
N LEU A 256 -1.44 -26.45 0.22
CA LEU A 256 -0.44 -26.46 1.28
C LEU A 256 -0.79 -27.39 2.46
N GLY A 257 -1.93 -28.10 2.37
CA GLY A 257 -2.37 -29.05 3.41
C GLY A 257 -3.12 -28.39 4.58
N TYR A 258 -3.52 -27.12 4.47
CA TYR A 258 -4.27 -26.42 5.50
C TYR A 258 -5.77 -26.49 5.25
N TYR A 259 -6.54 -26.84 6.26
CA TYR A 259 -8.00 -27.01 6.18
C TYR A 259 -8.70 -26.29 7.34
N GLY A 260 -9.99 -26.02 7.18
CA GLY A 260 -10.82 -25.36 8.18
C GLY A 260 -10.80 -23.83 8.11
N GLY A 261 -11.56 -23.18 8.99
CA GLY A 261 -11.78 -21.73 8.99
C GLY A 261 -10.80 -20.94 9.85
N ILE A 262 -9.97 -21.61 10.65
CA ILE A 262 -8.99 -21.00 11.54
C ILE A 262 -7.60 -21.21 10.92
N PRO A 263 -6.71 -20.21 10.95
CA PRO A 263 -5.37 -20.35 10.40
C PRO A 263 -4.53 -21.33 11.24
N CYS A 264 -3.58 -21.97 10.57
CA CYS A 264 -2.60 -22.86 11.17
C CYS A 264 -1.21 -22.21 11.22
N GLU A 265 -0.32 -22.75 12.01
CA GLU A 265 1.10 -22.33 12.03
C GLU A 265 1.72 -22.46 10.63
N GLY A 266 2.50 -21.47 10.22
CA GLY A 266 3.12 -21.38 8.90
C GLY A 266 2.26 -20.68 7.84
N GLU A 267 0.98 -20.39 8.09
CA GLU A 267 0.12 -19.75 7.11
C GLU A 267 0.40 -18.26 6.93
N ARG A 268 0.25 -17.81 5.69
CA ARG A 268 0.32 -16.39 5.33
C ARG A 268 -0.98 -15.68 5.71
N ILE A 269 -0.84 -14.56 6.41
CA ILE A 269 -1.97 -13.76 6.88
C ILE A 269 -1.77 -12.28 6.55
N ILE A 270 -2.87 -11.55 6.45
CA ILE A 270 -2.91 -10.10 6.18
C ILE A 270 -3.66 -9.38 7.28
N CYS A 271 -3.09 -8.30 7.80
CA CYS A 271 -3.74 -7.43 8.77
C CYS A 271 -4.86 -6.62 8.11
N LEU A 272 -6.04 -6.60 8.71
CA LEU A 272 -7.24 -5.97 8.15
C LEU A 272 -7.57 -4.60 8.74
N LYS A 273 -6.99 -4.25 9.89
CA LYS A 273 -7.27 -3.00 10.59
C LYS A 273 -5.99 -2.44 11.22
N ASN A 274 -5.84 -1.10 11.15
CA ASN A 274 -4.76 -0.44 11.88
C ASN A 274 -4.94 -0.66 13.39
N ASN A 275 -3.89 -1.14 14.04
CA ASN A 275 -3.83 -1.22 15.48
C ASN A 275 -2.64 -0.41 15.99
N HIS A 276 -2.94 0.70 16.63
CA HIS A 276 -1.92 1.67 17.04
C HIS A 276 -1.20 1.28 18.34
N TYR A 277 -1.79 0.39 19.14
CA TYR A 277 -1.10 -0.18 20.32
C TYR A 277 0.06 -1.06 19.86
N THR A 278 -0.19 -1.80 18.82
CA THR A 278 0.69 -2.83 18.28
C THR A 278 1.50 -2.34 17.09
N LYS A 279 1.19 -1.13 16.61
CA LYS A 279 1.78 -0.52 15.41
C LYS A 279 1.54 -1.30 14.11
N LEU A 280 0.60 -2.24 14.13
CA LEU A 280 0.17 -2.94 12.93
C LEU A 280 -0.67 -2.04 12.05
N MET A 281 -0.46 -2.14 10.77
CA MET A 281 -1.15 -1.37 9.75
C MET A 281 -1.99 -2.29 8.86
N ASN A 282 -3.16 -1.80 8.44
CA ASN A 282 -3.99 -2.49 7.45
C ASN A 282 -3.18 -2.75 6.16
N GLY A 283 -3.29 -3.97 5.65
CA GLY A 283 -2.59 -4.42 4.45
C GLY A 283 -1.19 -5.00 4.70
N GLN A 284 -0.66 -4.95 5.92
CA GLN A 284 0.59 -5.64 6.24
C GLN A 284 0.41 -7.15 6.22
N LEU A 285 1.35 -7.83 5.58
CA LEU A 285 1.43 -9.28 5.49
C LEU A 285 2.40 -9.84 6.54
N GLY A 286 2.15 -11.08 6.92
CA GLY A 286 3.01 -11.81 7.83
C GLY A 286 2.76 -13.32 7.76
N THR A 287 3.55 -14.06 8.53
CA THR A 287 3.41 -15.50 8.69
C THR A 287 3.05 -15.82 10.14
N LEU A 288 2.06 -16.67 10.31
CA LEU A 288 1.63 -17.12 11.63
C LEU A 288 2.64 -18.12 12.19
N GLY A 289 3.34 -17.76 13.25
CA GLY A 289 4.33 -18.62 13.91
C GLY A 289 3.68 -19.60 14.90
N SER A 290 2.67 -19.15 15.65
CA SER A 290 1.88 -20.03 16.51
C SER A 290 0.49 -19.45 16.77
N ILE A 291 -0.47 -20.32 17.06
CA ILE A 291 -1.83 -19.93 17.43
C ILE A 291 -2.35 -20.87 18.52
N ARG A 292 -2.94 -20.30 19.58
CA ARG A 292 -3.53 -21.06 20.69
C ARG A 292 -4.87 -20.47 21.08
N LEU A 293 -5.86 -21.33 21.30
CA LEU A 293 -7.15 -20.92 21.78
C LEU A 293 -7.03 -20.28 23.17
N ARG A 294 -7.70 -19.14 23.38
CA ARG A 294 -7.79 -18.49 24.66
C ARG A 294 -9.22 -18.67 25.27
N VAL A 295 -9.54 -17.90 26.29
CA VAL A 295 -10.74 -18.02 27.14
C VAL A 295 -12.08 -17.96 26.40
N THR A 296 -12.13 -17.32 25.22
CA THR A 296 -13.34 -17.28 24.38
C THR A 296 -13.15 -18.09 23.10
N PRO A 297 -14.20 -18.75 22.57
CA PRO A 297 -14.10 -19.58 21.36
C PRO A 297 -13.64 -18.84 20.10
N GLU A 298 -13.59 -17.53 20.14
CA GLU A 298 -13.30 -16.67 18.98
C GLU A 298 -11.99 -15.90 19.09
N ILE A 299 -11.33 -15.91 20.26
CA ILE A 299 -10.08 -15.17 20.51
C ILE A 299 -8.93 -16.14 20.73
N TYR A 300 -7.86 -15.91 19.98
CA TYR A 300 -6.65 -16.71 19.97
C TYR A 300 -5.44 -15.87 20.40
N GLU A 301 -4.54 -16.45 21.16
CA GLU A 301 -3.18 -15.92 21.28
C GLU A 301 -2.38 -16.35 20.05
N ALA A 302 -1.73 -15.40 19.41
CA ALA A 302 -0.92 -15.67 18.23
C ALA A 302 0.46 -15.01 18.33
N VAL A 303 1.44 -15.69 17.76
CA VAL A 303 2.78 -15.15 17.46
C VAL A 303 2.87 -15.02 15.95
N ILE A 304 3.14 -13.82 15.47
CA ILE A 304 3.15 -13.51 14.04
C ILE A 304 4.48 -12.85 13.69
N THR A 305 5.12 -13.34 12.63
CA THR A 305 6.27 -12.68 12.02
C THR A 305 5.78 -11.84 10.86
N MET A 306 5.77 -10.52 11.04
CA MET A 306 5.36 -9.59 9.98
C MET A 306 6.52 -9.38 9.00
N ASP A 307 6.23 -9.30 7.68
CA ASP A 307 7.25 -9.21 6.63
C ASP A 307 8.17 -7.98 6.76
N ASN A 308 7.70 -6.94 7.43
CA ASN A 308 8.39 -5.66 7.59
C ASN A 308 8.83 -5.36 9.03
N LEU A 309 8.72 -6.32 9.94
CA LEU A 309 9.19 -6.20 11.32
C LEU A 309 10.25 -7.26 11.60
N PRO A 310 11.37 -6.91 12.25
CA PRO A 310 12.47 -7.86 12.48
C PRO A 310 12.13 -8.91 13.56
N GLU A 311 11.25 -8.59 14.48
CA GLU A 311 10.93 -9.43 15.63
C GLU A 311 9.53 -10.02 15.53
N PRO A 312 9.33 -11.29 15.98
CA PRO A 312 8.02 -11.88 16.11
C PRO A 312 7.13 -11.05 17.04
N TYR A 313 5.89 -10.94 16.67
CA TYR A 313 4.91 -10.12 17.35
C TYR A 313 3.86 -10.98 18.05
N GLN A 314 3.64 -10.77 19.35
CA GLN A 314 2.60 -11.46 20.12
C GLN A 314 1.33 -10.61 20.19
N THR A 315 0.19 -11.21 19.85
CA THR A 315 -1.09 -10.52 19.87
C THR A 315 -2.26 -11.44 20.17
N LEU A 316 -3.41 -10.83 20.45
CA LEU A 316 -4.70 -11.49 20.42
C LEU A 316 -5.34 -11.32 19.05
N VAL A 317 -5.83 -12.40 18.48
CA VAL A 317 -6.45 -12.41 17.16
C VAL A 317 -7.88 -12.90 17.26
N HIS A 318 -8.81 -12.18 16.64
CA HIS A 318 -10.20 -12.62 16.54
C HIS A 318 -10.45 -13.38 15.25
N SER A 319 -11.07 -14.56 15.34
CA SER A 319 -11.30 -15.46 14.21
C SER A 319 -12.35 -14.99 13.20
N CYS A 320 -13.12 -13.95 13.51
CA CYS A 320 -14.30 -13.55 12.73
C CYS A 320 -14.05 -13.17 11.27
N CYS A 321 -12.81 -12.84 10.89
CA CYS A 321 -12.50 -12.39 9.54
C CYS A 321 -11.86 -13.44 8.65
N PHE A 322 -11.41 -14.59 9.20
CA PHE A 322 -10.74 -15.60 8.40
C PHE A 322 -11.68 -16.32 7.44
N GLY A 323 -11.33 -16.34 6.15
CA GLY A 323 -11.97 -17.15 5.12
C GLY A 323 -13.46 -16.91 4.97
N LYS A 324 -13.97 -15.74 5.32
CA LYS A 324 -15.40 -15.45 5.24
C LYS A 324 -15.90 -15.60 3.82
N ARG A 325 -16.86 -16.50 3.69
CA ARG A 325 -17.55 -16.82 2.44
C ARG A 325 -18.71 -15.86 2.20
N GLU A 326 -18.94 -15.63 0.93
CA GLU A 326 -20.15 -15.01 0.43
C GLU A 326 -21.37 -15.89 0.78
N TYR A 327 -22.37 -15.34 1.45
CA TYR A 327 -23.68 -15.97 1.60
C TYR A 327 -24.67 -15.23 0.70
N GLY A 328 -25.24 -15.94 -0.28
CA GLY A 328 -26.35 -15.43 -1.10
C GLY A 328 -26.01 -14.26 -2.02
N GLY A 329 -24.77 -14.13 -2.50
CA GLY A 329 -24.35 -13.04 -3.39
C GLY A 329 -24.02 -11.73 -2.67
N HIS A 330 -24.07 -11.71 -1.35
CA HIS A 330 -23.60 -10.60 -0.52
C HIS A 330 -22.37 -11.04 0.27
N TYR A 331 -21.32 -10.23 0.22
CA TYR A 331 -20.17 -10.35 1.08
C TYR A 331 -20.62 -10.11 2.53
N ASP A 332 -20.47 -11.09 3.40
CA ASP A 332 -20.42 -10.85 4.85
C ASP A 332 -19.06 -10.23 5.21
N GLU A 333 -18.76 -9.07 4.65
CA GLU A 333 -17.81 -8.20 5.31
C GLU A 333 -18.40 -7.91 6.68
N VAL A 334 -17.70 -8.34 7.72
CA VAL A 334 -18.03 -7.89 9.06
C VAL A 334 -17.94 -6.38 9.00
N SER A 335 -19.09 -5.71 9.01
CA SER A 335 -19.12 -4.26 8.82
C SER A 335 -18.20 -3.62 9.87
N PRO A 336 -17.53 -2.49 9.58
CA PRO A 336 -16.67 -1.81 10.56
C PRO A 336 -17.36 -1.60 11.91
N LYS A 337 -18.66 -1.31 11.90
CA LYS A 337 -19.47 -1.20 13.13
C LYS A 337 -19.58 -2.51 13.89
N LYS A 338 -19.77 -3.63 13.19
CA LYS A 338 -19.86 -4.94 13.84
C LYS A 338 -18.49 -5.39 14.37
N VAL A 339 -17.41 -5.03 13.67
CA VAL A 339 -16.04 -5.23 14.17
C VAL A 339 -15.78 -4.41 15.42
N GLU A 340 -16.17 -3.15 15.46
CA GLU A 340 -16.04 -2.31 16.65
C GLU A 340 -16.84 -2.88 17.81
N GLN A 341 -18.08 -3.29 17.58
CA GLN A 341 -18.92 -3.93 18.60
C GLN A 341 -18.31 -5.23 19.11
N ILE A 342 -17.79 -6.10 18.23
CA ILE A 342 -17.09 -7.33 18.61
C ILE A 342 -15.87 -7.01 19.50
N LEU A 343 -15.07 -6.01 19.13
CA LEU A 343 -13.89 -5.61 19.90
C LEU A 343 -14.27 -5.03 21.26
N ASP A 344 -15.34 -4.25 21.33
CA ASP A 344 -15.86 -3.69 22.58
C ASP A 344 -16.40 -4.81 23.50
N ASP A 345 -17.15 -5.77 22.94
CA ASP A 345 -17.73 -6.90 23.68
C ASP A 345 -16.66 -7.86 24.25
N THR A 346 -15.48 -7.96 23.61
CA THR A 346 -14.39 -8.82 24.10
C THR A 346 -13.76 -8.34 25.40
N GLY A 347 -13.88 -7.05 25.71
CA GLY A 347 -13.20 -6.44 26.86
C GLY A 347 -11.68 -6.41 26.77
N TYR A 348 -11.08 -6.82 25.64
CA TYR A 348 -9.64 -6.80 25.39
C TYR A 348 -9.24 -5.57 24.59
N PRO A 349 -8.32 -4.73 25.08
CA PRO A 349 -7.99 -3.44 24.46
C PRO A 349 -7.20 -3.54 23.15
N ALA A 350 -6.65 -4.71 22.84
CA ALA A 350 -5.78 -4.91 21.68
C ALA A 350 -6.02 -6.28 21.06
N VAL A 351 -7.12 -6.40 20.30
CA VAL A 351 -7.39 -7.58 19.46
C VAL A 351 -7.17 -7.18 18.02
N ASP A 352 -6.31 -7.93 17.31
CA ASP A 352 -6.01 -7.72 15.91
C ASP A 352 -6.93 -8.56 15.01
N LEU A 353 -7.19 -8.03 13.82
CA LEU A 353 -8.00 -8.68 12.81
C LEU A 353 -7.12 -9.07 11.63
N PHE A 354 -7.17 -10.33 11.28
CA PHE A 354 -6.44 -10.89 10.15
C PHE A 354 -7.36 -11.71 9.24
N ASP A 355 -6.94 -11.87 8.00
CA ASP A 355 -7.46 -12.84 7.04
C ASP A 355 -6.28 -13.59 6.40
N PHE A 356 -6.57 -14.59 5.57
CA PHE A 356 -5.55 -15.30 4.80
C PHE A 356 -4.90 -14.38 3.77
N GLY A 357 -3.58 -14.46 3.66
CA GLY A 357 -2.73 -13.50 2.94
C GLY A 357 -2.05 -14.07 1.67
N TYR A 358 -2.51 -15.19 1.11
CA TYR A 358 -1.97 -15.73 -0.15
C TYR A 358 -2.46 -14.97 -1.38
N ALA A 359 -3.73 -14.56 -1.36
CA ALA A 359 -4.35 -13.76 -2.39
C ALA A 359 -4.99 -12.51 -1.82
N ILE A 360 -4.75 -11.36 -2.48
CA ILE A 360 -5.28 -10.05 -2.10
C ILE A 360 -5.86 -9.33 -3.32
N SER A 361 -6.72 -8.34 -3.11
CA SER A 361 -7.20 -7.51 -4.22
C SER A 361 -6.11 -6.54 -4.68
N VAL A 362 -6.12 -6.20 -5.99
CA VAL A 362 -5.20 -5.19 -6.55
C VAL A 362 -5.27 -3.87 -5.79
N HIS A 363 -6.43 -3.45 -5.31
CA HIS A 363 -6.55 -2.26 -4.47
C HIS A 363 -5.73 -2.36 -3.17
N ARG A 364 -5.75 -3.52 -2.52
CA ARG A 364 -4.98 -3.74 -1.29
C ARG A 364 -3.47 -3.88 -1.52
N SER A 365 -3.05 -4.14 -2.75
CA SER A 365 -1.64 -4.25 -3.12
C SER A 365 -0.96 -2.89 -3.35
N GLN A 366 -1.72 -1.79 -3.43
CA GLN A 366 -1.16 -0.46 -3.63
C GLN A 366 -0.15 -0.11 -2.53
N GLY A 367 0.95 0.54 -2.93
CA GLY A 367 2.07 0.84 -2.03
C GLY A 367 2.92 -0.37 -1.63
N SER A 368 2.70 -1.55 -2.26
CA SER A 368 3.47 -2.77 -2.03
C SER A 368 3.96 -3.35 -3.35
N GLU A 369 5.07 -4.09 -3.28
CA GLU A 369 5.65 -4.80 -4.43
C GLU A 369 6.19 -6.14 -3.98
N TRP A 370 6.23 -7.13 -4.89
CA TRP A 370 6.71 -8.49 -4.66
C TRP A 370 7.60 -8.94 -5.82
N ASP A 371 8.52 -9.84 -5.53
CA ASP A 371 9.42 -10.37 -6.55
C ASP A 371 8.63 -11.15 -7.61
N SER A 372 7.61 -11.89 -7.19
CA SER A 372 6.72 -12.63 -8.08
C SER A 372 5.25 -12.33 -7.81
N VAL A 373 4.51 -12.04 -8.85
CA VAL A 373 3.07 -11.79 -8.82
C VAL A 373 2.34 -12.75 -9.74
N LEU A 374 1.32 -13.42 -9.21
CA LEU A 374 0.35 -14.17 -10.01
C LEU A 374 -0.94 -13.34 -10.10
N LEU A 375 -1.24 -12.79 -11.26
CA LEU A 375 -2.41 -11.95 -11.52
C LEU A 375 -3.54 -12.76 -12.12
N PHE A 376 -4.67 -12.85 -11.44
CA PHE A 376 -5.94 -13.24 -12.05
C PHE A 376 -6.55 -12.04 -12.74
N GLU A 377 -6.48 -12.01 -14.06
CA GLU A 377 -7.05 -10.94 -14.87
C GLU A 377 -8.57 -11.03 -14.85
N GLU A 378 -9.20 -10.05 -14.22
CA GLU A 378 -10.64 -9.99 -14.06
C GLU A 378 -11.16 -8.62 -14.49
N ARG A 379 -12.33 -8.61 -15.07
CA ARG A 379 -13.04 -7.36 -15.37
C ARG A 379 -14.47 -7.44 -14.89
N SER A 380 -14.87 -6.48 -14.05
CA SER A 380 -16.28 -6.31 -13.67
C SER A 380 -17.05 -5.60 -14.78
N ARG A 381 -18.30 -5.99 -15.00
CA ARG A 381 -19.24 -5.27 -15.88
C ARG A 381 -19.52 -3.82 -15.45
N HIS A 382 -19.17 -3.47 -14.21
CA HIS A 382 -19.34 -2.11 -13.65
C HIS A 382 -18.11 -1.23 -13.81
N TRP A 383 -17.01 -1.77 -14.33
CA TRP A 383 -15.79 -1.02 -14.57
C TRP A 383 -15.80 -0.47 -15.99
N ASP A 384 -15.63 0.82 -16.13
CA ASP A 384 -15.34 1.44 -17.42
C ASP A 384 -13.93 1.11 -17.90
N ASP A 385 -13.63 1.45 -19.14
CA ASP A 385 -12.33 1.13 -19.76
C ASP A 385 -11.17 1.84 -19.06
N GLU A 386 -11.38 3.07 -18.59
CA GLU A 386 -10.35 3.84 -17.90
C GLU A 386 -10.01 3.24 -16.54
N PHE A 387 -11.02 2.84 -15.77
CA PHE A 387 -10.82 2.14 -14.51
C PHE A 387 -10.11 0.81 -14.72
N TYR A 388 -10.51 0.05 -15.75
CA TYR A 388 -9.88 -1.24 -16.05
C TYR A 388 -8.42 -1.09 -16.46
N LYS A 389 -8.06 -0.09 -17.27
CA LYS A 389 -6.67 0.24 -17.59
C LYS A 389 -5.84 0.54 -16.34
N ARG A 390 -6.36 1.34 -15.44
CA ARG A 390 -5.69 1.65 -14.17
C ARG A 390 -5.54 0.43 -13.29
N TRP A 391 -6.56 -0.44 -13.28
CA TRP A 391 -6.53 -1.69 -12.53
C TRP A 391 -5.41 -2.60 -13.03
N LEU A 392 -5.35 -2.84 -14.34
CA LEU A 392 -4.28 -3.63 -14.97
C LEU A 392 -2.90 -3.01 -14.72
N TYR A 393 -2.76 -1.72 -14.94
CA TYR A 393 -1.52 -1.00 -14.70
C TYR A 393 -1.06 -1.11 -13.24
N THR A 394 -1.98 -0.92 -12.30
CA THR A 394 -1.68 -1.07 -10.87
C THR A 394 -1.22 -2.49 -10.56
N ALA A 395 -1.90 -3.51 -11.11
CA ALA A 395 -1.57 -4.90 -10.89
C ALA A 395 -0.18 -5.27 -11.44
N VAL A 396 0.11 -4.89 -12.69
CA VAL A 396 1.39 -5.16 -13.36
C VAL A 396 2.55 -4.54 -12.60
N THR A 397 2.39 -3.30 -12.14
CA THR A 397 3.44 -2.57 -11.40
C THR A 397 3.66 -3.07 -9.98
N ARG A 398 2.97 -4.13 -9.54
CA ARG A 398 3.25 -4.79 -8.24
C ARG A 398 4.36 -5.83 -8.32
N ALA A 399 4.66 -6.32 -9.52
CA ALA A 399 5.75 -7.26 -9.74
C ALA A 399 7.09 -6.52 -9.87
N LYS A 400 8.15 -7.08 -9.26
CA LYS A 400 9.53 -6.60 -9.44
C LYS A 400 10.27 -7.41 -10.50
N GLU A 401 10.16 -8.74 -10.43
CA GLU A 401 10.95 -9.65 -11.24
C GLU A 401 10.08 -10.50 -12.17
N ARG A 402 9.02 -11.12 -11.65
CA ARG A 402 8.22 -12.08 -12.41
C ARG A 402 6.72 -11.76 -12.31
N LEU A 403 6.05 -11.83 -13.44
CA LEU A 403 4.60 -11.65 -13.54
C LEU A 403 3.97 -12.81 -14.32
N PHE A 404 3.08 -13.54 -13.67
CA PHE A 404 2.25 -14.56 -14.28
C PHE A 404 0.83 -14.04 -14.37
N VAL A 405 0.23 -14.07 -15.54
CA VAL A 405 -1.14 -13.59 -15.76
C VAL A 405 -2.01 -14.74 -16.20
N ILE A 406 -3.08 -14.96 -15.46
CA ILE A 406 -4.12 -15.92 -15.82
C ILE A 406 -5.28 -15.13 -16.39
N ALA A 407 -5.47 -15.24 -17.70
CA ALA A 407 -6.60 -14.63 -18.38
C ALA A 407 -7.87 -15.40 -18.08
N ARG A 408 -8.95 -14.68 -17.86
CA ARG A 408 -10.29 -15.27 -17.84
C ARG A 408 -10.73 -15.57 -19.28
N ASP A 409 -11.29 -16.77 -19.50
CA ASP A 409 -11.95 -17.14 -20.75
C ASP A 409 -13.19 -16.28 -21.04
#